data_6e19379bdda0ffe4ebfba2e5157df255
#
_entry.id   6e19379bdda0ffe4ebfba2e5157df255
#
_cell.length_a   1.000
_cell.length_b   1.000
_cell.length_c   1.000
_cell.angle_alpha   90.00
_cell.angle_beta   90.00
_cell.angle_gamma   90.00
#
_symmetry.space_group_name_H-M   'P 1'
#
loop_
_entity.id
_entity.type
_entity.pdbx_description
1 polymer ?
#
loop_
_entity_poly.entity_id
_entity_poly.type
_entity_poly.pdbx_seq_one_letter_code
_entity_poly.pdbx_strand_id
1 'polypeptide(L)'
;MDLLALLDINNTLVNIPIGGGYAMSWIEAFGTVFGLLCIWFASQEKTINYLFGLLNVTLFAVIFFQIQLYGLLLLQLFFFCANIYGWYAWTRPNAEGETLEVRWLNKQKLIATASISVVSIALLTIYIDPFFFALANIAVDSLNLFGAGLAEPVLEPDAFPFWDATMTVLSVVAQILMTRKYVENWILWVVINIISVGIYATQGVYAMSVQYAILMFIAANGTREWARSAKRNGDKTLAQAAA
;
A
#
# COMPACT_ATOMS: atom_id res chain seq x y z
N MET A 1 8.91 -13.02 -27.45
CA MET A 1 9.27 -12.90 -26.03
C MET A 1 8.19 -13.66 -25.26
N ASP A 2 8.58 -14.68 -24.52
CA ASP A 2 7.62 -15.51 -23.79
C ASP A 2 7.04 -14.68 -22.64
N LEU A 3 5.71 -14.64 -22.52
CA LEU A 3 5.02 -13.85 -21.47
C LEU A 3 5.45 -14.33 -20.07
N LEU A 4 5.70 -15.61 -19.91
CA LEU A 4 6.17 -16.19 -18.64
C LEU A 4 7.59 -15.69 -18.28
N ALA A 5 8.45 -15.46 -19.27
CA ALA A 5 9.78 -14.91 -19.04
C ALA A 5 9.75 -13.46 -18.53
N LEU A 6 8.69 -12.69 -18.84
CA LEU A 6 8.51 -11.34 -18.30
C LEU A 6 8.11 -11.33 -16.83
N LEU A 7 7.56 -12.42 -16.31
CA LEU A 7 7.16 -12.57 -14.92
C LEU A 7 8.28 -13.13 -14.03
N ASP A 8 9.42 -13.53 -14.61
CA ASP A 8 10.57 -14.01 -13.86
C ASP A 8 11.36 -12.82 -13.28
N ILE A 9 11.54 -12.82 -11.95
CA ILE A 9 12.29 -11.77 -11.24
C ILE A 9 13.77 -11.73 -11.66
N ASN A 10 14.33 -12.83 -12.15
CA ASN A 10 15.70 -12.90 -12.62
C ASN A 10 15.89 -12.35 -14.04
N ASN A 11 14.79 -12.07 -14.75
CA ASN A 11 14.85 -11.47 -16.09
C ASN A 11 15.05 -9.96 -16.00
N THR A 12 16.31 -9.55 -15.95
CA THR A 12 16.69 -8.14 -15.78
C THR A 12 16.36 -7.30 -17.01
N LEU A 13 15.62 -6.19 -16.80
CA LEU A 13 15.37 -5.15 -17.78
C LEU A 13 16.55 -4.18 -17.89
N VAL A 14 17.02 -3.67 -16.75
CA VAL A 14 18.06 -2.63 -16.68
C VAL A 14 18.85 -2.74 -15.39
N ASN A 15 20.15 -2.45 -15.48
CA ASN A 15 20.98 -2.26 -14.30
C ASN A 15 21.06 -0.77 -13.97
N ILE A 16 20.57 -0.38 -12.80
CA ILE A 16 20.56 1.01 -12.32
C ILE A 16 21.86 1.22 -11.51
N PRO A 17 22.78 2.11 -11.91
CA PRO A 17 24.07 2.29 -11.26
C PRO A 17 23.98 3.18 -10.01
N ILE A 18 23.05 2.88 -9.10
CA ILE A 18 22.84 3.63 -7.85
C ILE A 18 23.08 2.68 -6.69
N GLY A 19 23.91 3.09 -5.72
CA GLY A 19 24.10 2.35 -4.46
C GLY A 19 24.74 0.96 -4.63
N GLY A 20 25.70 0.80 -5.56
CA GLY A 20 26.36 -0.49 -5.82
C GLY A 20 25.79 -1.28 -6.99
N GLY A 21 24.78 -0.74 -7.67
CA GLY A 21 24.08 -1.37 -8.79
C GLY A 21 22.83 -2.13 -8.35
N TYR A 22 21.74 -1.90 -9.06
CA TYR A 22 20.46 -2.58 -8.84
C TYR A 22 19.95 -3.14 -10.16
N ALA A 23 19.80 -4.46 -10.25
CA ALA A 23 19.27 -5.15 -11.41
C ALA A 23 17.73 -5.18 -11.32
N MET A 24 17.06 -4.23 -11.97
CA MET A 24 15.59 -4.17 -12.03
C MET A 24 15.07 -5.17 -13.05
N SER A 25 14.18 -6.03 -12.65
CA SER A 25 13.50 -6.97 -13.54
C SER A 25 12.33 -6.33 -14.29
N TRP A 26 11.85 -6.99 -15.36
CA TRP A 26 10.67 -6.54 -16.10
C TRP A 26 9.41 -6.47 -15.21
N ILE A 27 9.19 -7.51 -14.40
CA ILE A 27 8.03 -7.58 -13.51
C ILE A 27 8.04 -6.45 -12.47
N GLU A 28 9.21 -6.11 -11.91
CA GLU A 28 9.37 -4.97 -10.98
C GLU A 28 9.10 -3.65 -11.67
N ALA A 29 9.63 -3.46 -12.88
CA ALA A 29 9.43 -2.24 -13.65
C ALA A 29 7.94 -2.00 -13.94
N PHE A 30 7.24 -3.03 -14.44
CA PHE A 30 5.79 -2.94 -14.66
C PHE A 30 5.02 -2.73 -13.36
N GLY A 31 5.34 -3.48 -12.31
CA GLY A 31 4.74 -3.31 -11.00
C GLY A 31 4.89 -1.89 -10.46
N THR A 32 6.10 -1.34 -10.55
CA THR A 32 6.39 0.04 -10.13
C THR A 32 5.61 1.07 -10.94
N VAL A 33 5.58 0.95 -12.27
CA VAL A 33 4.82 1.86 -13.14
C VAL A 33 3.34 1.82 -12.80
N PHE A 34 2.75 0.62 -12.64
CA PHE A 34 1.34 0.50 -12.26
C PHE A 34 1.08 1.06 -10.85
N GLY A 35 1.99 0.88 -9.91
CA GLY A 35 1.90 1.51 -8.59
C GLY A 35 1.90 3.03 -8.65
N LEU A 36 2.80 3.63 -9.43
CA LEU A 36 2.86 5.08 -9.64
C LEU A 36 1.58 5.61 -10.30
N LEU A 37 1.06 4.92 -11.32
CA LEU A 37 -0.20 5.28 -11.98
C LEU A 37 -1.39 5.14 -11.01
N CYS A 38 -1.42 4.08 -10.21
CA CYS A 38 -2.44 3.89 -9.18
C CYS A 38 -2.48 5.11 -8.24
N ILE A 39 -1.37 5.48 -7.63
CA ILE A 39 -1.29 6.58 -6.68
C ILE A 39 -1.58 7.92 -7.35
N TRP A 40 -1.09 8.12 -8.58
CA TRP A 40 -1.36 9.33 -9.36
C TRP A 40 -2.86 9.52 -9.65
N PHE A 41 -3.55 8.47 -10.12
CA PHE A 41 -4.98 8.54 -10.38
C PHE A 41 -5.81 8.61 -9.10
N ALA A 42 -5.37 7.95 -8.02
CA ALA A 42 -6.01 8.07 -6.72
C ALA A 42 -5.96 9.51 -6.17
N SER A 43 -4.85 10.23 -6.37
CA SER A 43 -4.73 11.64 -5.96
C SER A 43 -5.72 12.56 -6.68
N GLN A 44 -6.16 12.16 -7.89
CA GLN A 44 -7.16 12.87 -8.68
C GLN A 44 -8.59 12.33 -8.49
N GLU A 45 -8.84 11.48 -7.51
CA GLU A 45 -10.12 10.82 -7.23
C GLU A 45 -10.65 9.94 -8.39
N LYS A 46 -9.79 9.54 -9.32
CA LYS A 46 -10.19 8.74 -10.50
C LYS A 46 -10.25 7.25 -10.14
N THR A 47 -11.40 6.63 -10.36
CA THR A 47 -11.64 5.20 -10.08
C THR A 47 -10.74 4.23 -10.85
N ILE A 48 -10.17 4.66 -11.97
CA ILE A 48 -9.18 3.88 -12.73
C ILE A 48 -7.93 3.52 -11.89
N ASN A 49 -7.68 4.23 -10.78
CA ASN A 49 -6.61 3.89 -9.83
C ASN A 49 -6.68 2.43 -9.38
N TYR A 50 -7.89 1.91 -9.16
CA TYR A 50 -8.08 0.53 -8.69
C TYR A 50 -7.67 -0.53 -9.71
N LEU A 51 -7.81 -0.26 -11.03
CA LEU A 51 -7.28 -1.15 -12.06
C LEU A 51 -5.76 -1.24 -11.96
N PHE A 52 -5.09 -0.08 -11.89
CA PHE A 52 -3.63 -0.05 -11.75
C PHE A 52 -3.17 -0.61 -10.39
N GLY A 53 -3.94 -0.40 -9.33
CA GLY A 53 -3.70 -1.00 -8.03
C GLY A 53 -3.77 -2.52 -8.06
N LEU A 54 -4.79 -3.10 -8.71
CA LEU A 54 -4.90 -4.56 -8.87
C LEU A 54 -3.75 -5.14 -9.68
N LEU A 55 -3.34 -4.49 -10.79
CA LEU A 55 -2.18 -4.92 -11.57
C LEU A 55 -0.89 -4.86 -10.73
N ASN A 56 -0.67 -3.77 -10.00
CA ASN A 56 0.49 -3.60 -9.13
C ASN A 56 0.57 -4.71 -8.07
N VAL A 57 -0.48 -4.88 -7.25
CA VAL A 57 -0.46 -5.87 -6.17
C VAL A 57 -0.35 -7.31 -6.69
N THR A 58 -0.89 -7.60 -7.87
CA THR A 58 -0.76 -8.92 -8.49
C THR A 58 0.68 -9.20 -8.91
N LEU A 59 1.35 -8.24 -9.55
CA LEU A 59 2.75 -8.40 -9.95
C LEU A 59 3.66 -8.51 -8.74
N PHE A 60 3.47 -7.69 -7.71
CA PHE A 60 4.25 -7.80 -6.48
C PHE A 60 3.96 -9.10 -5.71
N ALA A 61 2.73 -9.64 -5.77
CA ALA A 61 2.43 -10.96 -5.21
C ALA A 61 3.25 -12.07 -5.90
N VAL A 62 3.37 -12.00 -7.24
CA VAL A 62 4.23 -12.94 -8.01
C VAL A 62 5.70 -12.80 -7.62
N ILE A 63 6.20 -11.57 -7.45
CA ILE A 63 7.57 -11.31 -6.98
C ILE A 63 7.78 -11.93 -5.59
N PHE A 64 6.93 -11.60 -4.62
CA PHE A 64 7.07 -12.10 -3.26
C PHE A 64 6.95 -13.62 -3.15
N PHE A 65 6.15 -14.23 -4.01
CA PHE A 65 6.11 -15.69 -4.12
C PHE A 65 7.46 -16.26 -4.59
N GLN A 66 8.07 -15.69 -5.65
CA GLN A 66 9.34 -16.16 -6.21
C GLN A 66 10.51 -15.99 -5.23
N ILE A 67 10.53 -14.92 -4.45
CA ILE A 67 11.57 -14.68 -3.45
C ILE A 67 11.22 -15.21 -2.05
N GLN A 68 10.14 -16.00 -1.96
CA GLN A 68 9.71 -16.68 -0.74
C GLN A 68 9.36 -15.77 0.44
N LEU A 69 8.97 -14.51 0.18
CA LEU A 69 8.48 -13.58 1.19
C LEU A 69 6.97 -13.74 1.40
N TYR A 70 6.56 -14.87 1.95
CA TYR A 70 5.16 -15.27 2.05
C TYR A 70 4.31 -14.36 2.94
N GLY A 71 4.90 -13.72 3.96
CA GLY A 71 4.21 -12.72 4.78
C GLY A 71 3.80 -11.49 3.95
N LEU A 72 4.71 -11.00 3.08
CA LEU A 72 4.41 -9.91 2.15
C LEU A 72 3.44 -10.33 1.05
N LEU A 73 3.47 -11.60 0.61
CA LEU A 73 2.47 -12.16 -0.31
C LEU A 73 1.06 -12.05 0.28
N LEU A 74 0.86 -12.40 1.56
CA LEU A 74 -0.42 -12.25 2.23
C LEU A 74 -0.84 -10.78 2.39
N LEU A 75 0.11 -9.87 2.60
CA LEU A 75 -0.17 -8.43 2.61
C LEU A 75 -0.66 -7.96 1.23
N GLN A 76 -0.11 -8.47 0.13
CA GLN A 76 -0.62 -8.18 -1.23
C GLN A 76 -2.04 -8.70 -1.41
N LEU A 77 -2.39 -9.84 -0.84
CA LEU A 77 -3.76 -10.35 -0.87
C LEU A 77 -4.73 -9.41 -0.13
N PHE A 78 -4.33 -8.87 1.02
CA PHE A 78 -5.10 -7.82 1.71
C PHE A 78 -5.31 -6.60 0.80
N PHE A 79 -4.24 -6.09 0.18
CA PHE A 79 -4.33 -4.94 -0.72
C PHE A 79 -5.17 -5.25 -1.97
N PHE A 80 -5.11 -6.47 -2.49
CA PHE A 80 -5.95 -6.91 -3.61
C PHE A 80 -7.44 -6.83 -3.24
N CYS A 81 -7.83 -7.40 -2.10
CA CYS A 81 -9.20 -7.33 -1.59
C CYS A 81 -9.63 -5.88 -1.31
N ALA A 82 -8.74 -5.06 -0.73
CA ALA A 82 -9.01 -3.65 -0.46
C ALA A 82 -9.20 -2.84 -1.74
N ASN A 83 -8.45 -3.13 -2.81
CA ASN A 83 -8.64 -2.49 -4.12
C ASN A 83 -10.00 -2.87 -4.75
N ILE A 84 -10.40 -4.14 -4.70
CA ILE A 84 -11.74 -4.57 -5.18
C ILE A 84 -12.83 -3.85 -4.39
N TYR A 85 -12.74 -3.85 -3.06
CA TYR A 85 -13.70 -3.18 -2.21
C TYR A 85 -13.74 -1.66 -2.47
N GLY A 86 -12.59 -1.02 -2.63
CA GLY A 86 -12.50 0.41 -2.92
C GLY A 86 -13.10 0.75 -4.27
N TRP A 87 -12.86 -0.07 -5.30
CA TRP A 87 -13.50 0.10 -6.62
C TRP A 87 -15.01 0.05 -6.50
N TYR A 88 -15.53 -0.98 -5.81
CA TYR A 88 -16.95 -1.08 -5.52
C TYR A 88 -17.48 0.15 -4.77
N ALA A 89 -16.80 0.58 -3.71
CA ALA A 89 -17.24 1.69 -2.86
C ALA A 89 -17.22 3.06 -3.58
N TRP A 90 -16.29 3.25 -4.55
CA TRP A 90 -16.19 4.50 -5.28
C TRP A 90 -17.13 4.59 -6.48
N THR A 91 -17.61 3.46 -6.99
CA THR A 91 -18.49 3.41 -8.18
C THR A 91 -19.95 3.29 -7.86
N ARG A 92 -20.32 2.81 -6.67
CA ARG A 92 -21.71 2.64 -6.28
C ARG A 92 -22.25 3.84 -5.51
N PRO A 93 -23.41 4.39 -5.94
CA PRO A 93 -24.14 5.38 -5.15
C PRO A 93 -24.67 4.72 -3.87
N ASN A 94 -24.88 5.52 -2.83
CA ASN A 94 -25.59 5.13 -1.62
C ASN A 94 -27.11 4.96 -1.90
N ALA A 95 -27.90 4.64 -0.86
CA ALA A 95 -29.34 4.48 -0.97
C ALA A 95 -30.07 5.77 -1.42
N GLU A 96 -29.44 6.93 -1.24
CA GLU A 96 -29.92 8.26 -1.61
C GLU A 96 -29.46 8.69 -3.01
N GLY A 97 -28.74 7.83 -3.74
CA GLY A 97 -28.23 8.10 -5.08
C GLY A 97 -26.94 8.93 -5.13
N GLU A 98 -26.31 9.19 -3.97
CA GLU A 98 -25.08 9.97 -3.89
C GLU A 98 -23.85 9.08 -3.95
N THR A 99 -22.83 9.52 -4.69
CA THR A 99 -21.51 8.86 -4.71
C THR A 99 -20.69 9.25 -3.49
N LEU A 100 -19.78 8.35 -3.11
CA LEU A 100 -18.87 8.60 -1.96
C LEU A 100 -18.01 9.84 -2.24
N GLU A 101 -18.13 10.86 -1.39
CA GLU A 101 -17.37 12.11 -1.48
C GLU A 101 -16.15 12.13 -0.56
N VAL A 102 -15.13 12.88 -0.96
CA VAL A 102 -13.94 13.13 -0.14
C VAL A 102 -14.32 14.00 1.05
N ARG A 103 -13.87 13.58 2.24
CA ARG A 103 -14.16 14.25 3.52
C ARG A 103 -13.05 14.03 4.54
N TRP A 104 -13.07 14.80 5.60
CA TRP A 104 -12.24 14.59 6.78
C TRP A 104 -12.91 13.63 7.78
N LEU A 105 -12.10 12.94 8.57
CA LEU A 105 -12.59 12.22 9.74
C LEU A 105 -13.16 13.22 10.78
N ASN A 106 -14.25 12.86 11.39
CA ASN A 106 -14.68 13.62 12.57
C ASN A 106 -13.74 13.32 13.75
N LYS A 107 -13.74 14.22 14.76
CA LYS A 107 -12.83 14.14 15.91
C LYS A 107 -12.83 12.77 16.61
N GLN A 108 -14.02 12.17 16.78
CA GLN A 108 -14.15 10.86 17.46
C GLN A 108 -13.50 9.75 16.65
N LYS A 109 -13.76 9.68 15.33
CA LYS A 109 -13.15 8.69 14.43
C LYS A 109 -11.64 8.90 14.31
N LEU A 110 -11.17 10.16 14.28
CA LEU A 110 -9.74 10.47 14.24
C LEU A 110 -9.04 9.95 15.51
N ILE A 111 -9.58 10.25 16.70
CA ILE A 111 -9.02 9.76 17.97
C ILE A 111 -9.06 8.23 18.02
N ALA A 112 -10.17 7.61 17.63
CA ALA A 112 -10.29 6.14 17.62
C ALA A 112 -9.27 5.51 16.67
N THR A 113 -9.13 6.02 15.44
CA THR A 113 -8.16 5.52 14.47
C THR A 113 -6.74 5.69 14.99
N ALA A 114 -6.39 6.85 15.54
CA ALA A 114 -5.06 7.10 16.10
C ALA A 114 -4.76 6.16 17.28
N SER A 115 -5.72 5.98 18.22
CA SER A 115 -5.55 5.09 19.37
C SER A 115 -5.39 3.63 18.93
N ILE A 116 -6.20 3.15 18.00
CA ILE A 116 -6.08 1.80 17.45
C ILE A 116 -4.71 1.64 16.77
N SER A 117 -4.27 2.62 15.96
CA SER A 117 -2.97 2.56 15.31
C SER A 117 -1.83 2.46 16.32
N VAL A 118 -1.82 3.30 17.36
CA VAL A 118 -0.78 3.28 18.40
C VAL A 118 -0.72 1.94 19.11
N VAL A 119 -1.87 1.41 19.53
CA VAL A 119 -1.94 0.10 20.20
C VAL A 119 -1.49 -1.02 19.25
N SER A 120 -1.93 -0.99 17.99
CA SER A 120 -1.54 -1.99 16.99
C SER A 120 -0.04 -1.94 16.69
N ILE A 121 0.56 -0.74 16.59
CA ILE A 121 2.00 -0.57 16.41
C ILE A 121 2.76 -1.16 17.61
N ALA A 122 2.36 -0.84 18.84
CA ALA A 122 3.00 -1.35 20.03
C ALA A 122 2.94 -2.88 20.11
N LEU A 123 1.76 -3.47 19.84
CA LEU A 123 1.59 -4.92 19.81
C LEU A 123 2.42 -5.57 18.70
N LEU A 124 2.34 -5.02 17.48
CA LEU A 124 3.06 -5.59 16.34
C LEU A 124 4.58 -5.46 16.53
N THR A 125 5.08 -4.36 17.11
CA THR A 125 6.52 -4.22 17.43
C THR A 125 7.02 -5.35 18.34
N ILE A 126 6.20 -5.77 19.32
CA ILE A 126 6.56 -6.84 20.27
C ILE A 126 6.48 -8.22 19.62
N TYR A 127 5.50 -8.41 18.73
CA TYR A 127 5.16 -9.72 18.16
C TYR A 127 5.44 -9.80 16.65
N ILE A 128 6.31 -8.94 16.08
CA ILE A 128 6.49 -8.83 14.62
C ILE A 128 6.99 -10.15 14.02
N ASP A 129 8.02 -10.75 14.61
CA ASP A 129 8.58 -12.00 14.10
C ASP A 129 7.59 -13.17 14.19
N PRO A 130 6.96 -13.48 15.36
CA PRO A 130 5.93 -14.53 15.42
C PRO A 130 4.72 -14.23 14.55
N PHE A 131 4.34 -12.96 14.37
CA PHE A 131 3.23 -12.58 13.52
C PHE A 131 3.52 -12.87 12.03
N PHE A 132 4.65 -12.39 11.50
CA PHE A 132 5.01 -12.65 10.10
C PHE A 132 5.36 -14.12 9.85
N PHE A 133 5.95 -14.81 10.83
CA PHE A 133 6.16 -16.25 10.75
C PHE A 133 4.83 -17.01 10.66
N ALA A 134 3.85 -16.68 11.47
CA ALA A 134 2.51 -17.26 11.38
C ALA A 134 1.84 -17.00 10.02
N LEU A 135 1.95 -15.75 9.51
CA LEU A 135 1.44 -15.41 8.17
C LEU A 135 2.13 -16.21 7.06
N ALA A 136 3.45 -16.36 7.12
CA ALA A 136 4.21 -17.13 6.15
C ALA A 136 3.82 -18.62 6.17
N ASN A 137 3.65 -19.22 7.37
CA ASN A 137 3.16 -20.59 7.50
C ASN A 137 1.76 -20.73 6.90
N ILE A 138 0.81 -19.84 7.21
CA ILE A 138 -0.52 -19.86 6.62
C ILE A 138 -0.46 -19.80 5.09
N ALA A 139 0.42 -18.96 4.53
CA ALA A 139 0.60 -18.88 3.08
C ALA A 139 1.14 -20.17 2.49
N VAL A 140 2.21 -20.75 3.10
CA VAL A 140 2.82 -22.00 2.65
C VAL A 140 1.84 -23.16 2.77
N ASP A 141 1.15 -23.30 3.90
CA ASP A 141 0.15 -24.36 4.12
C ASP A 141 -0.99 -24.25 3.09
N SER A 142 -1.49 -23.03 2.86
CA SER A 142 -2.55 -22.78 1.88
C SER A 142 -2.11 -23.19 0.47
N LEU A 143 -0.89 -22.83 0.06
CA LEU A 143 -0.35 -23.17 -1.26
C LEU A 143 -0.08 -24.68 -1.38
N ASN A 144 0.37 -25.32 -0.30
CA ASN A 144 0.58 -26.77 -0.26
C ASN A 144 -0.72 -27.57 -0.37
N LEU A 145 -1.85 -27.05 0.11
CA LEU A 145 -3.17 -27.64 -0.15
C LEU A 145 -3.49 -27.72 -1.65
N PHE A 146 -2.93 -26.83 -2.46
CA PHE A 146 -3.05 -26.85 -3.93
C PHE A 146 -1.90 -27.60 -4.63
N GLY A 147 -1.04 -28.29 -3.87
CA GLY A 147 0.03 -29.12 -4.42
C GLY A 147 1.33 -28.38 -4.76
N ALA A 148 1.59 -27.21 -4.17
CA ALA A 148 2.79 -26.43 -4.48
C ALA A 148 4.09 -27.09 -3.97
N GLY A 149 4.04 -27.94 -2.92
CA GLY A 149 5.21 -28.66 -2.40
C GLY A 149 6.29 -27.75 -1.81
N LEU A 150 5.90 -26.62 -1.22
CA LEU A 150 6.81 -25.64 -0.63
C LEU A 150 7.34 -26.12 0.72
N ALA A 151 8.63 -25.83 0.99
CA ALA A 151 9.23 -26.03 2.30
C ALA A 151 8.68 -25.04 3.36
N GLU A 152 8.87 -25.38 4.63
CA GLU A 152 8.54 -24.46 5.73
C GLU A 152 9.32 -23.14 5.59
N PRO A 153 8.69 -21.99 5.84
CA PRO A 153 9.34 -20.71 5.70
C PRO A 153 10.40 -20.51 6.80
N VAL A 154 11.57 -20.05 6.39
CA VAL A 154 12.63 -19.63 7.32
C VAL A 154 12.71 -18.10 7.25
N LEU A 155 12.37 -17.42 8.34
CA LEU A 155 12.44 -15.97 8.45
C LEU A 155 13.56 -15.58 9.42
N GLU A 156 14.38 -14.61 9.02
CA GLU A 156 15.31 -13.97 9.94
C GLU A 156 14.58 -12.95 10.81
N PRO A 157 15.03 -12.71 12.06
CA PRO A 157 14.44 -11.69 12.92
C PRO A 157 14.49 -10.30 12.27
N ASP A 158 13.46 -9.52 12.49
CA ASP A 158 13.34 -8.18 11.94
C ASP A 158 14.41 -7.23 12.52
N ALA A 159 15.16 -6.55 11.66
CA ALA A 159 16.21 -5.63 12.06
C ALA A 159 15.67 -4.29 12.62
N PHE A 160 14.44 -3.91 12.25
CA PHE A 160 13.82 -2.63 12.63
C PHE A 160 12.36 -2.79 13.07
N PRO A 161 12.07 -3.63 14.10
CA PRO A 161 10.70 -4.05 14.45
C PRO A 161 9.72 -2.90 14.64
N PHE A 162 10.15 -1.81 15.28
CA PHE A 162 9.29 -0.63 15.50
C PHE A 162 8.91 0.08 14.20
N TRP A 163 9.89 0.25 13.30
CA TRP A 163 9.64 0.97 12.05
C TRP A 163 8.81 0.14 11.08
N ASP A 164 9.08 -1.17 11.00
CA ASP A 164 8.34 -2.07 10.12
C ASP A 164 6.91 -2.30 10.62
N ALA A 165 6.72 -2.43 11.94
CA ALA A 165 5.39 -2.43 12.54
C ALA A 165 4.64 -1.11 12.26
N THR A 166 5.33 0.03 12.39
CA THR A 166 4.72 1.35 12.12
C THR A 166 4.30 1.46 10.65
N MET A 167 5.18 1.15 9.70
CA MET A 167 4.87 1.19 8.28
C MET A 167 3.72 0.24 7.92
N THR A 168 3.73 -0.98 8.45
CA THR A 168 2.68 -1.98 8.20
C THR A 168 1.32 -1.50 8.69
N VAL A 169 1.22 -1.10 9.95
CA VAL A 169 -0.05 -0.65 10.55
C VAL A 169 -0.57 0.60 9.85
N LEU A 170 0.29 1.60 9.64
CA LEU A 170 -0.13 2.83 8.98
C LEU A 170 -0.54 2.60 7.52
N SER A 171 0.09 1.66 6.79
CA SER A 171 -0.29 1.31 5.43
C SER A 171 -1.68 0.66 5.36
N VAL A 172 -1.98 -0.26 6.29
CA VAL A 172 -3.31 -0.88 6.40
C VAL A 172 -4.37 0.18 6.71
N VAL A 173 -4.11 1.04 7.68
CA VAL A 173 -5.02 2.12 8.07
C VAL A 173 -5.20 3.12 6.92
N ALA A 174 -4.12 3.55 6.27
CA ALA A 174 -4.18 4.46 5.13
C ALA A 174 -5.01 3.88 3.99
N GLN A 175 -4.82 2.61 3.67
CA GLN A 175 -5.60 1.92 2.63
C GLN A 175 -7.09 1.86 2.98
N ILE A 176 -7.46 1.54 4.22
CA ILE A 176 -8.85 1.55 4.67
C ILE A 176 -9.45 2.97 4.56
N LEU A 177 -8.73 4.00 5.00
CA LEU A 177 -9.18 5.38 4.90
C LEU A 177 -9.33 5.83 3.44
N MET A 178 -8.43 5.39 2.55
CA MET A 178 -8.48 5.69 1.12
C MET A 178 -9.74 5.09 0.48
N THR A 179 -10.08 3.82 0.76
CA THR A 179 -11.30 3.19 0.24
C THR A 179 -12.58 3.91 0.68
N ARG A 180 -12.54 4.63 1.80
CA ARG A 180 -13.63 5.43 2.37
C ARG A 180 -13.55 6.91 2.03
N LYS A 181 -12.61 7.32 1.18
CA LYS A 181 -12.34 8.71 0.76
C LYS A 181 -12.11 9.69 1.91
N TYR A 182 -11.34 9.28 2.93
CA TYR A 182 -10.89 10.19 3.98
C TYR A 182 -9.54 10.81 3.64
N VAL A 183 -9.41 12.14 3.79
CA VAL A 183 -8.18 12.92 3.45
C VAL A 183 -6.97 12.44 4.23
N GLU A 184 -7.16 11.99 5.47
CA GLU A 184 -6.11 11.53 6.36
C GLU A 184 -5.30 10.35 5.81
N ASN A 185 -5.84 9.58 4.85
CA ASN A 185 -5.06 8.54 4.18
C ASN A 185 -3.77 9.10 3.58
N TRP A 186 -3.84 10.25 2.92
CA TRP A 186 -2.69 10.87 2.26
C TRP A 186 -1.65 11.35 3.25
N ILE A 187 -2.09 11.87 4.41
CA ILE A 187 -1.19 12.27 5.51
C ILE A 187 -0.41 11.05 6.00
N LEU A 188 -1.09 9.91 6.18
CA LEU A 188 -0.42 8.66 6.58
C LEU A 188 0.59 8.20 5.52
N TRP A 189 0.25 8.28 4.23
CA TRP A 189 1.18 7.95 3.16
C TRP A 189 2.40 8.87 3.15
N VAL A 190 2.25 10.17 3.43
CA VAL A 190 3.40 11.09 3.58
C VAL A 190 4.30 10.64 4.72
N VAL A 191 3.74 10.30 5.90
CA VAL A 191 4.50 9.83 7.06
C VAL A 191 5.24 8.53 6.73
N ILE A 192 4.56 7.54 6.14
CA ILE A 192 5.16 6.27 5.74
C ILE A 192 6.35 6.50 4.79
N ASN A 193 6.15 7.33 3.76
CA ASN A 193 7.22 7.60 2.79
C ASN A 193 8.42 8.32 3.41
N ILE A 194 8.22 9.24 4.36
CA ILE A 194 9.31 9.89 5.10
C ILE A 194 10.13 8.85 5.87
N ILE A 195 9.47 7.95 6.59
CA ILE A 195 10.11 6.86 7.33
C ILE A 195 10.91 5.96 6.37
N SER A 196 10.29 5.56 5.26
CA SER A 196 10.91 4.69 4.26
C SER A 196 12.15 5.33 3.63
N VAL A 197 12.10 6.62 3.28
CA VAL A 197 13.27 7.37 2.77
C VAL A 197 14.43 7.28 3.76
N GLY A 198 14.16 7.50 5.05
CA GLY A 198 15.19 7.43 6.10
C GLY A 198 15.78 6.04 6.25
N ILE A 199 14.94 5.02 6.37
CA ILE A 199 15.39 3.62 6.56
C ILE A 199 16.24 3.16 5.36
N TYR A 200 15.76 3.31 4.13
CA TYR A 200 16.49 2.86 2.95
C TYR A 200 17.77 3.66 2.72
N ALA A 201 17.80 4.95 3.05
CA ALA A 201 19.04 5.74 2.99
C ALA A 201 20.08 5.24 4.00
N THR A 202 19.70 4.92 5.24
CA THR A 202 20.62 4.39 6.26
C THR A 202 21.12 2.99 5.92
N GLN A 203 20.32 2.19 5.21
CA GLN A 203 20.72 0.86 4.73
C GLN A 203 21.57 0.91 3.44
N GLY A 204 21.80 2.09 2.85
CA GLY A 204 22.55 2.23 1.60
C GLY A 204 21.75 1.85 0.34
N VAL A 205 20.43 1.59 0.46
CA VAL A 205 19.53 1.24 -0.66
C VAL A 205 18.96 2.51 -1.29
N TYR A 206 19.84 3.31 -1.88
CA TYR A 206 19.49 4.65 -2.36
C TYR A 206 18.41 4.67 -3.47
N ALA A 207 18.34 3.64 -4.32
CA ALA A 207 17.31 3.54 -5.34
C ALA A 207 15.90 3.52 -4.73
N MET A 208 15.69 2.72 -3.68
CA MET A 208 14.43 2.69 -2.95
C MET A 208 14.16 4.01 -2.22
N SER A 209 15.19 4.60 -1.60
CA SER A 209 15.06 5.91 -0.95
C SER A 209 14.56 6.99 -1.93
N VAL A 210 15.10 7.04 -3.15
CA VAL A 210 14.65 7.96 -4.22
C VAL A 210 13.21 7.65 -4.63
N GLN A 211 12.85 6.38 -4.78
CA GLN A 211 11.47 5.98 -5.12
C GLN A 211 10.47 6.46 -4.06
N TYR A 212 10.76 6.25 -2.77
CA TYR A 212 9.90 6.71 -1.70
C TYR A 212 9.85 8.24 -1.58
N ALA A 213 10.93 8.94 -1.93
CA ALA A 213 10.90 10.40 -2.03
C ALA A 213 9.93 10.88 -3.12
N ILE A 214 9.90 10.23 -4.30
CA ILE A 214 8.92 10.53 -5.36
C ILE A 214 7.49 10.27 -4.85
N LEU A 215 7.25 9.12 -4.21
CA LEU A 215 5.95 8.77 -3.64
C LEU A 215 5.50 9.77 -2.57
N MET A 216 6.42 10.29 -1.75
CA MET A 216 6.15 11.33 -0.76
C MET A 216 5.61 12.61 -1.42
N PHE A 217 6.21 13.06 -2.53
CA PHE A 217 5.73 14.24 -3.25
C PHE A 217 4.34 14.01 -3.86
N ILE A 218 4.08 12.82 -4.42
CA ILE A 218 2.75 12.46 -4.94
C ILE A 218 1.72 12.45 -3.80
N ALA A 219 2.06 11.86 -2.65
CA ALA A 219 1.17 11.81 -1.49
C ALA A 219 0.88 13.21 -0.91
N ALA A 220 1.90 14.08 -0.85
CA ALA A 220 1.72 15.47 -0.43
C ALA A 220 0.79 16.24 -1.40
N ASN A 221 0.92 16.01 -2.71
CA ASN A 221 -0.01 16.57 -3.68
C ASN A 221 -1.43 16.00 -3.51
N GLY A 222 -1.56 14.68 -3.30
CA GLY A 222 -2.84 14.02 -3.00
C GLY A 222 -3.52 14.62 -1.76
N THR A 223 -2.75 14.89 -0.70
CA THR A 223 -3.26 15.61 0.50
C THR A 223 -3.88 16.96 0.12
N ARG A 224 -3.20 17.76 -0.71
CA ARG A 224 -3.68 19.09 -1.13
C ARG A 224 -4.96 18.99 -1.97
N GLU A 225 -4.98 18.11 -2.96
CA GLU A 225 -6.13 17.95 -3.85
C GLU A 225 -7.36 17.43 -3.09
N TRP A 226 -7.18 16.41 -2.25
CA TRP A 226 -8.28 15.88 -1.45
C TRP A 226 -8.77 16.85 -0.37
N ALA A 227 -7.88 17.63 0.26
CA ALA A 227 -8.28 18.69 1.19
C ALA A 227 -9.13 19.78 0.50
N ARG A 228 -8.76 20.17 -0.73
CA ARG A 228 -9.56 21.11 -1.54
C ARG A 228 -10.92 20.52 -1.91
N SER A 229 -10.95 19.23 -2.30
CA SER A 229 -12.18 18.52 -2.62
C SER A 229 -13.10 18.42 -1.40
N ALA A 230 -12.57 18.02 -0.24
CA ALA A 230 -13.33 17.95 1.01
C ALA A 230 -13.94 19.31 1.40
N LYS A 231 -13.21 20.41 1.21
CA LYS A 231 -13.74 21.76 1.45
C LYS A 231 -14.90 22.09 0.51
N ARG A 232 -14.74 21.84 -0.80
CA ARG A 232 -15.82 22.07 -1.78
C ARG A 232 -17.08 21.26 -1.48
N ASN A 233 -16.93 20.01 -1.04
CA ASN A 233 -18.05 19.14 -0.68
C ASN A 233 -18.76 19.66 0.59
N GLY A 234 -18.01 20.08 1.62
CA GLY A 234 -18.56 20.69 2.83
C GLY A 234 -19.36 21.98 2.54
N ASP A 235 -18.84 22.85 1.67
CA ASP A 235 -19.52 24.09 1.28
C ASP A 235 -20.84 23.82 0.54
N LYS A 236 -20.89 22.79 -0.33
CA LYS A 236 -22.13 22.35 -0.99
C LYS A 236 -23.18 21.85 -0.01
N THR A 237 -22.78 21.01 0.94
CA THR A 237 -23.69 20.46 1.97
C THR A 237 -24.30 21.60 2.80
N LEU A 238 -23.51 22.61 3.18
CA LEU A 238 -24.00 23.76 3.93
C LEU A 238 -24.97 24.62 3.09
N ALA A 239 -24.71 24.80 1.80
CA ALA A 239 -25.60 25.55 0.90
C ALA A 239 -26.93 24.84 0.70
N GLN A 240 -26.93 23.49 0.55
CA GLN A 240 -28.15 22.68 0.45
C GLN A 240 -28.98 22.68 1.75
N ALA A 241 -28.34 22.72 2.92
CA ALA A 241 -29.03 22.78 4.19
C ALA A 241 -29.66 24.17 4.49
N ALA A 242 -29.21 25.21 3.77
CA ALA A 242 -29.71 26.60 3.92
C ALA A 242 -30.80 26.99 2.90
N ALA A 243 -31.07 26.14 1.89
CA ALA A 243 -32.08 26.33 0.87
C ALA A 243 -33.38 25.59 1.19
#